data_8eceae0efba7b736958e051274019fd4
#
_entry.id   8eceae0efba7b736958e051274019fd4
#
_cell.length_a   1.000
_cell.length_b   1.000
_cell.length_c   1.000
_cell.angle_alpha   90.00
_cell.angle_beta   90.00
_cell.angle_gamma   90.00
#
_symmetry.space_group_name_H-M   'P 1'
#
loop_
_entity.id
_entity.type
_entity.pdbx_description
1 polymer ?
#
loop_
_entity_poly.entity_id
_entity_poly.type
_entity_poly.pdbx_seq_one_letter_code
_entity_poly.pdbx_strand_id
1 'polypeptide(L)'
;LTTEAAAYLPDRPSTWLGCGHFPPGVEMDTILAQVDMALAAVEAAGPSGLKVVDLHVDDDTPKSTDEWSKLIQRALSQKWVRLVSFPVMSLDGKLVHRECPLRLMFDERGEWQPAGKFLPVAERLKLTPPLDLAAVALGLDELEAKPQLTGLAINLSASSIHLPEFRADLQRLLKR
;
A
#
# COMPACT_ATOMS: atom_id res chain seq x y z
N LEU A 1 -0.32 15.54 -23.07
CA LEU A 1 0.33 16.37 -22.04
C LEU A 1 1.68 15.79 -21.61
N THR A 2 1.76 14.49 -21.30
CA THR A 2 3.02 13.82 -20.92
C THR A 2 4.04 13.81 -22.07
N THR A 3 3.58 13.66 -23.31
CA THR A 3 4.46 13.63 -24.50
C THR A 3 5.05 15.01 -24.81
N GLU A 4 4.27 16.09 -24.64
CA GLU A 4 4.78 17.44 -24.81
C GLU A 4 5.75 17.84 -23.70
N ALA A 5 5.46 17.50 -22.45
CA ALA A 5 6.38 17.76 -21.34
C ALA A 5 7.73 17.03 -21.52
N ALA A 6 7.73 15.80 -22.03
CA ALA A 6 8.93 15.04 -22.34
C ALA A 6 9.81 15.69 -23.41
N ALA A 7 9.24 16.46 -24.33
CA ALA A 7 9.99 17.20 -25.35
C ALA A 7 10.82 18.36 -24.79
N TYR A 8 10.42 18.91 -23.65
CA TYR A 8 11.13 20.00 -22.96
C TYR A 8 12.12 19.51 -21.89
N LEU A 9 12.01 18.26 -21.47
CA LEU A 9 12.86 17.64 -20.44
C LEU A 9 13.39 16.28 -20.93
N PRO A 10 14.21 16.25 -21.98
CA PRO A 10 14.59 15.01 -22.66
C PRO A 10 15.31 13.99 -21.77
N ASP A 11 15.98 14.42 -20.72
CA ASP A 11 16.79 13.55 -19.88
C ASP A 11 16.05 12.98 -18.64
N ARG A 12 14.91 13.56 -18.27
CA ARG A 12 14.07 13.09 -17.16
C ARG A 12 12.60 13.50 -17.34
N PRO A 13 11.83 12.79 -18.15
CA PRO A 13 10.38 12.98 -18.14
C PRO A 13 9.84 12.57 -16.78
N SER A 14 9.39 13.55 -15.98
CA SER A 14 8.90 13.35 -14.63
C SER A 14 7.53 14.02 -14.45
N THR A 15 6.62 13.69 -15.35
CA THR A 15 5.25 14.22 -15.27
C THR A 15 4.30 13.11 -14.91
N TRP A 16 3.63 13.26 -13.77
CA TRP A 16 2.59 12.36 -13.31
C TRP A 16 1.25 13.08 -13.31
N LEU A 17 0.22 12.41 -13.79
CA LEU A 17 -1.14 12.95 -13.88
C LEU A 17 -2.13 11.95 -13.28
N GLY A 18 -2.88 12.41 -12.29
CA GLY A 18 -4.08 11.78 -11.81
C GLY A 18 -5.30 12.54 -12.33
N CYS A 19 -6.23 11.89 -12.99
CA CYS A 19 -7.46 12.47 -13.48
C CYS A 19 -8.66 11.67 -13.00
N GLY A 20 -9.77 12.34 -12.72
CA GLY A 20 -11.02 11.72 -12.32
C GLY A 20 -12.21 12.17 -13.15
N HIS A 21 -13.02 11.22 -13.59
CA HIS A 21 -14.38 11.48 -14.07
C HIS A 21 -15.34 11.35 -12.89
N PHE A 22 -16.19 12.32 -12.67
CA PHE A 22 -17.14 12.29 -11.56
C PHE A 22 -18.53 12.77 -11.96
N PRO A 23 -19.59 12.13 -11.43
CA PRO A 23 -20.95 12.60 -11.65
C PRO A 23 -21.24 13.88 -10.87
N PRO A 24 -22.27 14.66 -11.25
CA PRO A 24 -22.70 15.81 -10.48
C PRO A 24 -23.08 15.42 -9.04
N GLY A 25 -22.76 16.28 -8.07
CA GLY A 25 -23.13 16.09 -6.67
C GLY A 25 -22.09 15.34 -5.81
N VAL A 26 -20.95 14.95 -6.38
CA VAL A 26 -19.85 14.40 -5.59
C VAL A 26 -19.15 15.53 -4.83
N GLU A 27 -18.91 15.33 -3.53
CA GLU A 27 -18.21 16.30 -2.68
C GLU A 27 -16.77 16.51 -3.15
N MET A 28 -16.29 17.75 -3.10
CA MET A 28 -14.96 18.14 -3.57
C MET A 28 -13.84 17.35 -2.89
N ASP A 29 -13.95 17.12 -1.58
CA ASP A 29 -12.96 16.36 -0.80
C ASP A 29 -12.86 14.91 -1.28
N THR A 30 -13.97 14.30 -1.68
CA THR A 30 -14.00 12.97 -2.27
C THR A 30 -13.28 12.94 -3.62
N ILE A 31 -13.54 13.94 -4.48
CA ILE A 31 -12.90 14.06 -5.79
C ILE A 31 -11.39 14.19 -5.60
N LEU A 32 -10.95 15.13 -4.76
CA LEU A 32 -9.54 15.39 -4.51
C LEU A 32 -8.84 14.15 -3.94
N ALA A 33 -9.44 13.46 -2.98
CA ALA A 33 -8.86 12.25 -2.39
C ALA A 33 -8.66 11.15 -3.44
N GLN A 34 -9.63 10.92 -4.32
CA GLN A 34 -9.56 9.89 -5.36
C GLN A 34 -8.54 10.23 -6.46
N VAL A 35 -8.50 11.49 -6.89
CA VAL A 35 -7.52 11.96 -7.88
C VAL A 35 -6.10 11.89 -7.30
N ASP A 36 -5.93 12.23 -6.03
CA ASP A 36 -4.69 12.11 -5.30
C ASP A 36 -4.20 10.65 -5.20
N MET A 37 -5.11 9.72 -4.94
CA MET A 37 -4.80 8.28 -4.95
C MET A 37 -4.37 7.81 -6.35
N ALA A 38 -5.05 8.32 -7.40
CA ALA A 38 -4.66 8.03 -8.78
C ALA A 38 -3.26 8.54 -9.09
N LEU A 39 -2.94 9.76 -8.65
CA LEU A 39 -1.61 10.36 -8.81
C LEU A 39 -0.54 9.57 -8.07
N ALA A 40 -0.75 9.23 -6.80
CA ALA A 40 0.19 8.43 -6.02
C ALA A 40 0.46 7.05 -6.65
N ALA A 41 -0.57 6.42 -7.23
CA ALA A 41 -0.38 5.15 -7.93
C ALA A 41 0.46 5.28 -9.20
N VAL A 42 0.40 6.42 -9.90
CA VAL A 42 1.24 6.71 -11.07
C VAL A 42 2.68 6.98 -10.66
N GLU A 43 2.88 7.77 -9.60
CA GLU A 43 4.21 8.05 -9.04
C GLU A 43 4.94 6.76 -8.64
N ALA A 44 4.22 5.83 -8.00
CA ALA A 44 4.76 4.53 -7.61
C ALA A 44 5.06 3.60 -8.80
N ALA A 45 4.39 3.79 -9.95
CA ALA A 45 4.53 2.92 -11.12
C ALA A 45 5.73 3.24 -12.01
N GLY A 46 6.32 4.46 -11.89
CA GLY A 46 7.48 4.80 -12.70
C GLY A 46 7.71 6.30 -12.91
N PRO A 47 8.65 6.67 -13.79
CA PRO A 47 9.16 8.03 -13.92
C PRO A 47 8.18 9.02 -14.59
N SER A 48 7.13 8.56 -15.23
CA SER A 48 6.03 9.40 -15.73
C SER A 48 4.80 8.55 -16.06
N GLY A 49 3.63 9.15 -16.01
CA GLY A 49 2.40 8.42 -16.36
C GLY A 49 1.12 9.21 -16.17
N LEU A 50 0.04 8.62 -16.65
CA LEU A 50 -1.33 9.12 -16.50
C LEU A 50 -2.21 8.00 -15.97
N LYS A 51 -2.99 8.27 -14.95
CA LYS A 51 -4.08 7.42 -14.49
C LYS A 51 -5.39 8.18 -14.46
N VAL A 52 -6.37 7.66 -15.16
CA VAL A 52 -7.75 8.15 -15.13
C VAL A 52 -8.55 7.19 -14.26
N VAL A 53 -9.34 7.73 -13.35
CA VAL A 53 -10.28 6.97 -12.52
C VAL A 53 -11.71 7.46 -12.74
N ASP A 54 -12.63 6.54 -12.87
CA ASP A 54 -14.05 6.83 -12.82
C ASP A 54 -14.48 6.80 -11.36
N LEU A 55 -14.87 7.96 -10.86
CA LEU A 55 -15.34 8.11 -9.49
C LEU A 55 -16.76 7.57 -9.41
N HIS A 56 -16.88 6.31 -9.07
CA HIS A 56 -18.14 5.75 -8.60
C HIS A 56 -18.25 6.05 -7.11
N VAL A 57 -19.38 6.58 -6.70
CA VAL A 57 -19.71 6.70 -5.28
C VAL A 57 -20.07 5.30 -4.79
N ASP A 58 -19.07 4.46 -4.55
CA ASP A 58 -19.25 3.30 -3.69
C ASP A 58 -19.40 3.84 -2.26
N ASP A 59 -20.51 3.57 -1.63
CA ASP A 59 -20.84 4.02 -0.27
C ASP A 59 -19.77 3.56 0.77
N ASP A 60 -18.95 2.58 0.42
CA ASP A 60 -17.94 1.97 1.29
C ASP A 60 -16.50 2.56 1.13
N THR A 61 -16.28 3.50 0.20
CA THR A 61 -14.95 4.10 0.03
C THR A 61 -14.80 5.30 0.97
N PRO A 62 -13.73 5.36 1.80
CA PRO A 62 -13.51 6.50 2.67
C PRO A 62 -13.45 7.82 1.91
N LYS A 63 -14.20 8.81 2.36
CA LYS A 63 -14.43 10.09 1.66
C LYS A 63 -13.34 11.12 1.96
N SER A 64 -12.52 10.90 3.00
CA SER A 64 -11.49 11.85 3.42
C SER A 64 -10.22 11.17 3.92
N THR A 65 -9.13 11.93 3.96
CA THR A 65 -7.85 11.50 4.55
C THR A 65 -7.96 11.18 6.05
N ASP A 66 -8.84 11.89 6.77
CA ASP A 66 -9.11 11.64 8.19
C ASP A 66 -9.84 10.30 8.40
N GLU A 67 -10.82 9.98 7.56
CA GLU A 67 -11.50 8.67 7.57
C GLU A 67 -10.52 7.53 7.27
N TRP A 68 -9.65 7.70 6.28
CA TRP A 68 -8.61 6.72 5.97
C TRP A 68 -7.66 6.50 7.15
N SER A 69 -7.23 7.60 7.80
CA SER A 69 -6.37 7.51 8.98
C SER A 69 -7.04 6.70 10.09
N LYS A 70 -8.30 7.01 10.40
CA LYS A 70 -9.09 6.29 11.42
C LYS A 70 -9.26 4.80 11.09
N LEU A 71 -9.56 4.48 9.82
CA LEU A 71 -9.74 3.09 9.37
C LEU A 71 -8.45 2.28 9.49
N ILE A 72 -7.33 2.82 9.02
CA ILE A 72 -6.03 2.15 9.11
C ILE A 72 -5.62 1.93 10.57
N GLN A 73 -5.75 2.97 11.41
CA GLN A 73 -5.44 2.86 12.84
C GLN A 73 -6.35 1.87 13.55
N ARG A 74 -7.64 1.86 13.21
CA ARG A 74 -8.59 0.89 13.74
C ARG A 74 -8.23 -0.54 13.31
N ALA A 75 -7.93 -0.76 12.04
CA ALA A 75 -7.52 -2.06 11.53
C ALA A 75 -6.29 -2.60 12.28
N LEU A 76 -5.29 -1.76 12.54
CA LEU A 76 -4.12 -2.11 13.33
C LEU A 76 -4.49 -2.45 14.80
N SER A 77 -5.29 -1.61 15.46
CA SER A 77 -5.68 -1.80 16.86
C SER A 77 -6.54 -3.04 17.09
N GLN A 78 -7.42 -3.37 16.14
CA GLN A 78 -8.30 -4.54 16.17
C GLN A 78 -7.62 -5.81 15.60
N LYS A 79 -6.35 -5.70 15.16
CA LYS A 79 -5.64 -6.80 14.50
C LYS A 79 -6.35 -7.30 13.23
N TRP A 80 -7.06 -6.43 12.54
CA TRP A 80 -7.67 -6.70 11.24
C TRP A 80 -6.64 -6.57 10.12
N VAL A 81 -5.55 -7.27 10.32
CA VAL A 81 -4.39 -7.34 9.43
C VAL A 81 -4.01 -8.80 9.21
N ARG A 82 -3.63 -9.15 7.99
CA ARG A 82 -3.12 -10.49 7.67
C ARG A 82 -2.15 -10.45 6.51
N LEU A 83 -1.32 -11.47 6.40
CA LEU A 83 -0.55 -11.76 5.21
C LEU A 83 -1.31 -12.75 4.31
N VAL A 84 -1.21 -12.54 3.01
CA VAL A 84 -1.56 -13.55 1.99
C VAL A 84 -0.26 -14.09 1.44
N SER A 85 -0.19 -15.38 1.12
CA SER A 85 1.06 -16.03 0.73
C SER A 85 1.00 -16.52 -0.72
N PHE A 86 1.94 -16.10 -1.55
CA PHE A 86 2.12 -16.55 -2.93
C PHE A 86 3.46 -17.23 -3.09
N PRO A 87 3.51 -18.44 -3.67
CA PRO A 87 4.78 -19.12 -3.90
C PRO A 87 5.53 -18.47 -5.07
N VAL A 88 6.81 -18.21 -4.87
CA VAL A 88 7.74 -17.84 -5.94
C VAL A 88 8.56 -19.07 -6.29
N MET A 89 8.42 -19.53 -7.54
CA MET A 89 9.04 -20.75 -8.04
C MET A 89 10.21 -20.43 -8.96
N SER A 90 11.27 -21.21 -8.88
CA SER A 90 12.34 -21.21 -9.88
C SER A 90 11.88 -21.85 -11.19
N LEU A 91 12.64 -21.67 -12.27
CA LEU A 91 12.31 -22.23 -13.58
C LEU A 91 12.29 -23.77 -13.59
N ASP A 92 13.02 -24.42 -12.69
CA ASP A 92 13.04 -25.86 -12.47
C ASP A 92 11.94 -26.36 -11.51
N GLY A 93 10.99 -25.48 -11.15
CA GLY A 93 9.81 -25.83 -10.37
C GLY A 93 10.04 -25.95 -8.86
N LYS A 94 11.18 -25.48 -8.33
CA LYS A 94 11.42 -25.46 -6.88
C LYS A 94 10.91 -24.17 -6.23
N LEU A 95 10.36 -24.30 -5.02
CA LEU A 95 9.96 -23.15 -4.22
C LEU A 95 11.22 -22.39 -3.77
N VAL A 96 11.31 -21.11 -4.16
CA VAL A 96 12.40 -20.22 -3.74
C VAL A 96 12.04 -19.55 -2.41
N HIS A 97 10.91 -18.88 -2.35
CA HIS A 97 10.34 -18.25 -1.16
C HIS A 97 8.82 -18.03 -1.34
N ARG A 98 8.20 -17.47 -0.33
CA ARG A 98 6.81 -17.01 -0.43
C ARG A 98 6.75 -15.50 -0.31
N GLU A 99 6.12 -14.85 -1.26
CA GLU A 99 5.82 -13.43 -1.20
C GLU A 99 4.54 -13.22 -0.38
N CYS A 100 4.61 -12.32 0.60
CA CYS A 100 3.56 -12.16 1.61
C CYS A 100 3.05 -10.72 1.70
N PRO A 101 2.23 -10.26 0.72
CA PRO A 101 1.61 -8.95 0.79
C PRO A 101 0.60 -8.84 1.94
N LEU A 102 0.57 -7.65 2.56
CA LEU A 102 -0.36 -7.29 3.61
C LEU A 102 -1.78 -7.09 3.05
N ARG A 103 -2.77 -7.48 3.83
CA ARG A 103 -4.19 -7.18 3.63
C ARG A 103 -4.75 -6.52 4.89
N LEU A 104 -5.64 -5.56 4.70
CA LEU A 104 -6.41 -4.94 5.77
C LEU A 104 -7.90 -5.25 5.62
N MET A 105 -8.59 -5.28 6.72
CA MET A 105 -10.04 -5.26 6.79
C MET A 105 -10.45 -3.97 7.51
N PHE A 106 -11.44 -3.25 7.00
CA PHE A 106 -11.80 -1.94 7.54
C PHE A 106 -12.99 -1.98 8.51
N ASP A 107 -13.71 -3.08 8.51
CA ASP A 107 -14.79 -3.38 9.45
C ASP A 107 -14.81 -4.87 9.79
N GLU A 108 -15.52 -5.25 10.84
CA GLU A 108 -15.53 -6.62 11.39
C GLU A 108 -16.10 -7.69 10.43
N ARG A 109 -16.88 -7.27 9.44
CA ARG A 109 -17.53 -8.16 8.47
C ARG A 109 -17.09 -7.88 7.05
N GLY A 110 -16.15 -6.96 6.90
CA GLY A 110 -15.68 -6.47 5.61
C GLY A 110 -14.78 -7.45 4.88
N GLU A 111 -14.57 -7.16 3.61
CA GLU A 111 -13.63 -7.89 2.79
C GLU A 111 -12.19 -7.47 3.06
N TRP A 112 -11.27 -8.41 2.85
CA TRP A 112 -9.84 -8.15 2.95
C TRP A 112 -9.35 -7.31 1.77
N GLN A 113 -9.00 -6.08 2.04
CA GLN A 113 -8.56 -5.11 1.04
C GLN A 113 -7.08 -5.35 0.65
N PRO A 114 -6.76 -5.32 -0.65
CA PRO A 114 -5.40 -5.43 -1.12
C PRO A 114 -4.58 -4.18 -0.80
N ALA A 115 -3.26 -4.36 -0.66
CA ALA A 115 -2.31 -3.30 -0.34
C ALA A 115 -2.42 -2.09 -1.28
N GLY A 116 -2.65 -2.31 -2.57
CA GLY A 116 -2.83 -1.24 -3.55
C GLY A 116 -4.02 -0.30 -3.29
N LYS A 117 -5.00 -0.70 -2.47
CA LYS A 117 -6.12 0.17 -2.09
C LYS A 117 -5.78 1.15 -0.96
N PHE A 118 -4.88 0.81 -0.05
CA PHE A 118 -4.62 1.61 1.15
C PHE A 118 -3.18 2.13 1.27
N LEU A 119 -2.18 1.45 0.69
CA LEU A 119 -0.77 1.87 0.82
C LEU A 119 -0.50 3.28 0.28
N PRO A 120 -1.03 3.69 -0.90
CA PRO A 120 -0.77 5.05 -1.39
C PRO A 120 -1.24 6.13 -0.42
N VAL A 121 -2.40 5.92 0.22
CA VAL A 121 -2.92 6.82 1.25
C VAL A 121 -2.13 6.70 2.55
N ALA A 122 -1.79 5.49 2.96
CA ALA A 122 -0.96 5.26 4.15
C ALA A 122 0.41 5.96 4.05
N GLU A 123 1.02 5.97 2.87
CA GLU A 123 2.28 6.70 2.61
C GLU A 123 2.10 8.21 2.81
N ARG A 124 1.06 8.81 2.20
CA ARG A 124 0.75 10.23 2.37
C ARG A 124 0.48 10.60 3.82
N LEU A 125 -0.22 9.74 4.56
CA LEU A 125 -0.56 9.92 5.97
C LEU A 125 0.60 9.52 6.91
N LYS A 126 1.74 9.05 6.39
CA LYS A 126 2.88 8.54 7.17
C LYS A 126 2.50 7.40 8.13
N LEU A 127 1.56 6.56 7.70
CA LEU A 127 1.06 5.40 8.45
C LEU A 127 1.69 4.08 8.00
N THR A 128 2.66 4.11 7.08
CA THR A 128 3.38 2.91 6.63
C THR A 128 4.21 2.26 7.72
N PRO A 129 4.93 2.97 8.61
CA PRO A 129 5.76 2.33 9.64
C PRO A 129 5.01 1.32 10.52
N PRO A 130 3.86 1.65 11.12
CA PRO A 130 3.12 0.67 11.91
C PRO A 130 2.54 -0.47 11.07
N LEU A 131 2.19 -0.26 9.80
CA LEU A 131 1.73 -1.31 8.89
C LEU A 131 2.87 -2.30 8.56
N ASP A 132 4.05 -1.77 8.27
CA ASP A 132 5.23 -2.56 7.95
C ASP A 132 5.69 -3.39 9.16
N LEU A 133 5.69 -2.82 10.37
CA LEU A 133 5.97 -3.57 11.60
C LEU A 133 4.95 -4.68 11.85
N ALA A 134 3.67 -4.42 11.62
CA ALA A 134 2.62 -5.42 11.74
C ALA A 134 2.82 -6.57 10.73
N ALA A 135 3.21 -6.25 9.49
CA ALA A 135 3.49 -7.24 8.47
C ALA A 135 4.68 -8.15 8.87
N VAL A 136 5.76 -7.55 9.37
CA VAL A 136 6.93 -8.32 9.85
C VAL A 136 6.56 -9.18 11.05
N ALA A 137 5.82 -8.64 12.02
CA ALA A 137 5.37 -9.41 13.19
C ALA A 137 4.56 -10.65 12.78
N LEU A 138 3.59 -10.48 11.87
CA LEU A 138 2.81 -11.59 11.33
C LEU A 138 3.67 -12.62 10.59
N GLY A 139 4.68 -12.16 9.84
CA GLY A 139 5.61 -13.06 9.15
C GLY A 139 6.46 -13.87 10.12
N LEU A 140 6.92 -13.28 11.21
CA LEU A 140 7.68 -13.97 12.26
C LEU A 140 6.78 -14.99 12.99
N ASP A 141 5.55 -14.62 13.33
CA ASP A 141 4.58 -15.55 13.93
C ASP A 141 4.31 -16.75 13.01
N GLU A 142 4.21 -16.52 11.70
CA GLU A 142 4.03 -17.59 10.70
C GLU A 142 5.24 -18.52 10.62
N LEU A 143 6.46 -17.99 10.66
CA LEU A 143 7.71 -18.77 10.67
C LEU A 143 7.85 -19.60 11.95
N GLU A 144 7.51 -19.03 13.12
CA GLU A 144 7.47 -19.75 14.39
C GLU A 144 6.44 -20.90 14.38
N ALA A 145 5.26 -20.63 13.84
CA ALA A 145 4.19 -21.62 13.78
C ALA A 145 4.45 -22.74 12.75
N LYS A 146 5.26 -22.47 11.73
CA LYS A 146 5.53 -23.39 10.61
C LYS A 146 7.04 -23.53 10.33
N PRO A 147 7.78 -24.30 11.14
CA PRO A 147 9.23 -24.47 11.00
C PRO A 147 9.71 -25.03 9.63
N GLN A 148 8.78 -25.65 8.87
CA GLN A 148 9.07 -26.14 7.52
C GLN A 148 9.14 -25.03 6.46
N LEU A 149 8.73 -23.81 6.78
CA LEU A 149 8.86 -22.68 5.85
C LEU A 149 10.33 -22.25 5.75
N THR A 150 10.84 -22.18 4.53
CA THR A 150 12.23 -21.82 4.24
C THR A 150 12.48 -20.32 4.20
N GLY A 151 11.44 -19.52 3.96
CA GLY A 151 11.53 -18.07 3.93
C GLY A 151 10.25 -17.37 3.47
N LEU A 152 10.04 -16.17 3.99
CA LEU A 152 8.97 -15.25 3.61
C LEU A 152 9.59 -13.95 3.13
N ALA A 153 9.07 -13.41 2.03
CA ALA A 153 9.41 -12.08 1.55
C ALA A 153 8.27 -11.12 1.93
N ILE A 154 8.59 -10.11 2.71
CA ILE A 154 7.65 -9.09 3.17
C ILE A 154 8.06 -7.75 2.57
N ASN A 155 7.13 -7.10 1.89
CA ASN A 155 7.36 -5.79 1.30
C ASN A 155 7.32 -4.73 2.40
N LEU A 156 8.32 -3.88 2.44
CA LEU A 156 8.40 -2.73 3.34
C LEU A 156 8.45 -1.44 2.54
N SER A 157 7.84 -0.40 3.06
CA SER A 157 7.88 0.93 2.45
C SER A 157 9.28 1.54 2.58
N ALA A 158 9.79 2.10 1.49
CA ALA A 158 11.06 2.83 1.52
C ALA A 158 11.03 3.99 2.51
N SER A 159 9.90 4.69 2.64
CA SER A 159 9.70 5.78 3.60
C SER A 159 9.85 5.29 5.04
N SER A 160 9.37 4.10 5.38
CA SER A 160 9.53 3.49 6.70
C SER A 160 11.00 3.17 7.02
N ILE A 161 11.71 2.55 6.07
CA ILE A 161 13.10 2.11 6.26
C ILE A 161 14.04 3.30 6.53
N HIS A 162 13.73 4.49 6.01
CA HIS A 162 14.55 5.68 6.25
C HIS A 162 14.40 6.27 7.67
N LEU A 163 13.35 5.90 8.42
CA LEU A 163 13.11 6.40 9.77
C LEU A 163 13.98 5.66 10.81
N PRO A 164 14.78 6.37 11.62
CA PRO A 164 15.62 5.73 12.64
C PRO A 164 14.82 4.93 13.67
N GLU A 165 13.68 5.45 14.12
CA GLU A 165 12.78 4.82 15.08
C GLU A 165 12.19 3.51 14.50
N PHE A 166 11.78 3.50 13.25
CA PHE A 166 11.30 2.28 12.59
C PHE A 166 12.39 1.21 12.56
N ARG A 167 13.61 1.58 12.21
CA ARG A 167 14.75 0.62 12.19
C ARG A 167 15.03 0.04 13.57
N ALA A 168 14.95 0.86 14.62
CA ALA A 168 15.13 0.40 16.00
C ALA A 168 14.02 -0.57 16.41
N ASP A 169 12.77 -0.28 16.06
CA ASP A 169 11.62 -1.15 16.33
C ASP A 169 11.70 -2.46 15.54
N LEU A 170 12.06 -2.39 14.27
CA LEU A 170 12.30 -3.56 13.43
C LEU A 170 13.40 -4.44 13.99
N GLN A 171 14.52 -3.85 14.42
CA GLN A 171 15.61 -4.62 15.06
C GLN A 171 15.17 -5.29 16.36
N ARG A 172 14.32 -4.64 17.16
CA ARG A 172 13.77 -5.25 18.38
C ARG A 172 12.86 -6.44 18.05
N LEU A 173 12.05 -6.27 17.02
CA LEU A 173 11.12 -7.30 16.55
C LEU A 173 11.87 -8.53 16.00
N LEU A 174 12.95 -8.33 15.25
CA LEU A 174 13.77 -9.40 14.67
C LEU A 174 14.66 -10.14 15.71
N LYS A 175 14.79 -9.62 16.93
CA LYS A 175 15.54 -10.28 18.02
C LYS A 175 14.64 -11.12 18.95
N ARG A 176 13.37 -11.13 18.67
CA ARG A 176 12.37 -11.94 19.35
C ARG A 176 12.57 -13.43 19.08
#